data_032ce4eb3165c8f1c730261b3498b8c0
#
_entry.id   032ce4eb3165c8f1c730261b3498b8c0
#
_cell.length_a   1.000
_cell.length_b   1.000
_cell.length_c   1.000
_cell.angle_alpha   90.00
_cell.angle_beta   90.00
_cell.angle_gamma   90.00
#
_symmetry.space_group_name_H-M   'P 1'
#
loop_
_entity.id
_entity.type
_entity.pdbx_description
1 polymer ?
#
loop_
_entity_poly.entity_id
_entity_poly.type
_entity_poly.pdbx_seq_one_letter_code
_entity_poly.pdbx_strand_id
1 'polypeptide(L)'
;MATPQNYLAVIKVVGIGGGGVNAVNRMIDVGLKGVEFIAINTDAQALLMSDADVKLDIGRKLTRGLGAGASPEVGRQAALDHVEEIEEALRGADMVFVTAGEGGGTGTGGAPVIAKIAKDLGALTVGVVTKPFTFEGNRRMRQAEEGINLLRPEVDTLIVIPNDRLLAISDRSISALEAFKTADHVLLSGVQGITDLITTPGLINLDFADVKTVMAGAGSALMGIGSARGENRATRAAELAITSPLLEASIEGAKGVLLSIRSEEHTSELQSPMYLVCRLLLEK
;
A
#
# COMPACT_ATOMS: atom_id res chain seq x y z
N MET A 1 -19.06 -0.52 -36.72
CA MET A 1 -17.92 -1.11 -36.04
C MET A 1 -17.82 -0.39 -34.72
N ALA A 2 -18.07 -1.07 -33.59
CA ALA A 2 -17.87 -0.48 -32.27
C ALA A 2 -16.36 -0.28 -32.08
N THR A 3 -15.94 0.94 -31.75
CA THR A 3 -14.57 1.21 -31.29
C THR A 3 -14.27 0.26 -30.12
N PRO A 4 -13.12 -0.43 -30.11
CA PRO A 4 -12.75 -1.23 -28.94
C PRO A 4 -12.67 -0.28 -27.75
N GLN A 5 -13.59 -0.42 -26.80
CA GLN A 5 -13.46 0.22 -25.50
C GLN A 5 -12.29 -0.50 -24.82
N ASN A 6 -11.19 0.21 -24.67
CA ASN A 6 -10.04 -0.23 -23.88
C ASN A 6 -10.52 -0.20 -22.42
N TYR A 7 -11.03 -1.32 -21.93
CA TYR A 7 -11.37 -1.49 -20.52
C TYR A 7 -10.08 -1.64 -19.72
N LEU A 8 -9.51 -0.53 -19.30
CA LEU A 8 -8.47 -0.54 -18.28
C LEU A 8 -9.15 -0.85 -16.94
N ALA A 9 -8.53 -1.71 -16.14
CA ALA A 9 -9.01 -1.99 -14.79
C ALA A 9 -9.07 -0.69 -13.97
N VAL A 10 -10.17 -0.46 -13.27
CA VAL A 10 -10.35 0.68 -12.37
C VAL A 10 -9.71 0.36 -11.03
N ILE A 11 -8.58 0.97 -10.74
CA ILE A 11 -7.81 0.77 -9.51
C ILE A 11 -7.98 1.98 -8.61
N LYS A 12 -8.39 1.77 -7.36
CA LYS A 12 -8.50 2.82 -6.35
C LYS A 12 -7.53 2.58 -5.20
N VAL A 13 -6.88 3.64 -4.74
CA VAL A 13 -5.95 3.60 -3.60
C VAL A 13 -6.53 4.43 -2.47
N VAL A 14 -6.92 3.77 -1.41
CA VAL A 14 -7.50 4.39 -0.22
C VAL A 14 -6.45 4.54 0.86
N GLY A 15 -6.12 5.77 1.22
CA GLY A 15 -5.32 6.10 2.38
C GLY A 15 -6.21 6.45 3.57
N ILE A 16 -6.16 5.65 4.63
CA ILE A 16 -6.95 5.92 5.83
C ILE A 16 -6.11 6.29 7.04
N GLY A 17 -6.55 7.35 7.75
CA GLY A 17 -5.85 7.93 8.89
C GLY A 17 -4.57 8.67 8.47
N GLY A 18 -3.83 9.21 9.44
CA GLY A 18 -2.65 10.04 9.14
C GLY A 18 -1.60 9.33 8.30
N GLY A 19 -1.20 8.12 8.67
CA GLY A 19 -0.19 7.34 7.92
C GLY A 19 -0.65 6.98 6.52
N GLY A 20 -1.90 6.53 6.34
CA GLY A 20 -2.44 6.19 5.02
C GLY A 20 -2.57 7.41 4.11
N VAL A 21 -3.04 8.55 4.63
CA VAL A 21 -3.14 9.81 3.87
C VAL A 21 -1.75 10.32 3.46
N ASN A 22 -0.75 10.24 4.34
CA ASN A 22 0.63 10.60 4.00
C ASN A 22 1.20 9.70 2.89
N ALA A 23 0.93 8.39 2.95
CA ALA A 23 1.35 7.47 1.91
C ALA A 23 0.69 7.81 0.55
N VAL A 24 -0.61 8.11 0.53
CA VAL A 24 -1.33 8.57 -0.68
C VAL A 24 -0.73 9.86 -1.20
N ASN A 25 -0.51 10.87 -0.38
CA ASN A 25 0.12 12.11 -0.82
C ASN A 25 1.51 11.84 -1.43
N ARG A 26 2.28 10.93 -0.84
CA ARG A 26 3.58 10.53 -1.40
C ARG A 26 3.46 9.84 -2.76
N MET A 27 2.43 9.02 -2.96
CA MET A 27 2.16 8.38 -4.26
C MET A 27 1.81 9.42 -5.33
N ILE A 28 1.06 10.45 -4.97
CA ILE A 28 0.71 11.58 -5.84
C ILE A 28 1.96 12.40 -6.18
N ASP A 29 2.77 12.77 -5.18
CA ASP A 29 4.00 13.53 -5.36
C ASP A 29 4.98 12.86 -6.35
N VAL A 30 5.09 11.53 -6.30
CA VAL A 30 5.95 10.75 -7.20
C VAL A 30 5.32 10.55 -8.58
N GLY A 31 4.04 10.90 -8.71
CA GLY A 31 3.31 10.82 -9.98
C GLY A 31 2.88 9.41 -10.36
N LEU A 32 2.50 8.57 -9.41
CA LEU A 32 1.90 7.26 -9.69
C LEU A 32 0.62 7.44 -10.52
N LYS A 33 0.55 6.76 -11.66
CA LYS A 33 -0.53 6.90 -12.64
C LYS A 33 -1.40 5.64 -12.71
N GLY A 34 -2.58 5.79 -13.31
CA GLY A 34 -3.50 4.67 -13.57
C GLY A 34 -4.31 4.26 -12.36
N VAL A 35 -4.34 5.08 -11.31
CA VAL A 35 -5.12 4.87 -10.09
C VAL A 35 -5.88 6.14 -9.71
N GLU A 36 -7.00 5.98 -9.02
CA GLU A 36 -7.73 7.06 -8.35
C GLU A 36 -7.38 7.05 -6.86
N PHE A 37 -7.04 8.22 -6.32
CA PHE A 37 -6.63 8.37 -4.93
C PHE A 37 -7.77 8.85 -4.05
N ILE A 38 -8.00 8.13 -2.94
CA ILE A 38 -9.03 8.45 -1.94
C ILE A 38 -8.35 8.62 -0.59
N ALA A 39 -8.48 9.80 0.01
CA ALA A 39 -8.02 10.08 1.36
C ALA A 39 -9.19 10.07 2.34
N ILE A 40 -9.11 9.24 3.37
CA ILE A 40 -10.14 9.12 4.42
C ILE A 40 -9.51 9.39 5.77
N ASN A 41 -10.06 10.34 6.52
CA ASN A 41 -9.55 10.64 7.86
C ASN A 41 -10.65 11.19 8.78
N THR A 42 -10.41 11.11 10.08
CA THR A 42 -11.18 11.80 11.14
C THR A 42 -10.57 13.15 11.50
N ASP A 43 -9.40 13.48 10.95
CA ASP A 43 -8.71 14.76 11.07
C ASP A 43 -8.93 15.57 9.78
N ALA A 44 -9.77 16.59 9.90
CA ALA A 44 -10.14 17.45 8.78
C ALA A 44 -8.95 18.29 8.28
N GLN A 45 -8.01 18.66 9.15
CA GLN A 45 -6.83 19.45 8.75
C GLN A 45 -5.90 18.61 7.86
N ALA A 46 -5.68 17.35 8.21
CA ALA A 46 -4.88 16.44 7.40
C ALA A 46 -5.51 16.22 6.01
N LEU A 47 -6.84 16.15 5.91
CA LEU A 47 -7.53 16.04 4.62
C LEU A 47 -7.43 17.30 3.77
N LEU A 48 -7.45 18.48 4.37
CA LEU A 48 -7.28 19.74 3.63
C LEU A 48 -5.92 19.81 2.92
N MET A 49 -4.89 19.24 3.54
CA MET A 49 -3.52 19.22 3.02
C MET A 49 -3.26 18.09 2.02
N SER A 50 -4.21 17.19 1.80
CA SER A 50 -4.08 16.10 0.84
C SER A 50 -4.42 16.56 -0.58
N ASP A 51 -3.72 16.01 -1.57
CA ASP A 51 -4.00 16.22 -3.00
C ASP A 51 -4.76 15.05 -3.63
N ALA A 52 -5.36 14.16 -2.80
CA ALA A 52 -6.17 13.04 -3.28
C ALA A 52 -7.40 13.52 -4.09
N ASP A 53 -7.78 12.73 -5.10
CA ASP A 53 -8.92 13.00 -5.98
C ASP A 53 -10.24 13.06 -5.20
N VAL A 54 -10.38 12.17 -4.21
CA VAL A 54 -11.54 12.12 -3.31
C VAL A 54 -11.07 12.24 -1.86
N LYS A 55 -11.76 13.09 -1.09
CA LYS A 55 -11.46 13.32 0.32
C LYS A 55 -12.70 13.10 1.16
N LEU A 56 -12.68 12.13 2.07
CA LEU A 56 -13.80 11.81 2.95
C LEU A 56 -13.45 12.14 4.41
N ASP A 57 -14.13 13.13 4.95
CA ASP A 57 -14.08 13.47 6.38
C ASP A 57 -15.11 12.64 7.14
N ILE A 58 -14.66 11.54 7.72
CA ILE A 58 -15.48 10.64 8.55
C ILE A 58 -15.51 11.05 10.02
N GLY A 59 -14.85 12.16 10.37
CA GLY A 59 -14.75 12.65 11.75
C GLY A 59 -15.80 13.68 12.16
N ARG A 60 -16.58 14.22 11.24
CA ARG A 60 -17.46 15.38 11.47
C ARG A 60 -18.37 15.23 12.70
N LYS A 61 -19.05 14.11 12.81
CA LYS A 61 -20.02 13.87 13.90
C LYS A 61 -19.35 13.43 15.21
N LEU A 62 -18.37 12.53 15.11
CA LEU A 62 -17.82 11.83 16.28
C LEU A 62 -16.63 12.57 16.90
N THR A 63 -15.73 13.12 16.06
CA THR A 63 -14.48 13.75 16.50
C THR A 63 -14.42 15.25 16.24
N ARG A 64 -15.42 15.83 15.59
CA ARG A 64 -15.46 17.24 15.15
C ARG A 64 -14.26 17.62 14.30
N GLY A 65 -13.72 16.69 13.51
CA GLY A 65 -12.55 16.92 12.69
C GLY A 65 -11.21 16.96 13.42
N LEU A 66 -11.16 16.56 14.71
CA LEU A 66 -9.96 16.63 15.56
C LEU A 66 -9.18 15.31 15.63
N GLY A 67 -9.59 14.31 14.86
CA GLY A 67 -8.96 12.98 14.86
C GLY A 67 -9.52 12.03 15.93
N ALA A 68 -9.21 10.73 15.81
CA ALA A 68 -9.72 9.66 16.67
C ALA A 68 -8.96 9.51 18.00
N GLY A 69 -7.98 10.36 18.30
CA GLY A 69 -7.26 10.36 19.57
C GLY A 69 -6.59 9.03 19.94
N ALA A 70 -6.00 8.34 18.96
CA ALA A 70 -5.36 7.02 19.12
C ALA A 70 -6.32 5.91 19.66
N SER A 71 -7.64 6.03 19.42
CA SER A 71 -8.64 5.02 19.76
C SER A 71 -9.16 4.33 18.49
N PRO A 72 -8.81 3.04 18.26
CA PRO A 72 -9.29 2.29 17.09
C PRO A 72 -10.83 2.17 17.06
N GLU A 73 -11.47 2.06 18.22
CA GLU A 73 -12.94 1.97 18.27
C GLU A 73 -13.61 3.25 17.74
N VAL A 74 -13.04 4.43 18.05
CA VAL A 74 -13.52 5.71 17.47
C VAL A 74 -13.34 5.73 15.96
N GLY A 75 -12.18 5.27 15.46
CA GLY A 75 -11.92 5.16 14.03
C GLY A 75 -12.87 4.20 13.33
N ARG A 76 -13.14 3.05 13.94
CA ARG A 76 -14.10 2.06 13.44
C ARG A 76 -15.52 2.62 13.37
N GLN A 77 -15.98 3.24 14.45
CA GLN A 77 -17.33 3.82 14.48
C GLN A 77 -17.48 4.96 13.48
N ALA A 78 -16.45 5.81 13.33
CA ALA A 78 -16.44 6.87 12.33
C ALA A 78 -16.57 6.32 10.90
N ALA A 79 -15.90 5.23 10.57
CA ALA A 79 -16.04 4.58 9.27
C ALA A 79 -17.43 3.94 9.08
N LEU A 80 -17.99 3.31 10.13
CA LEU A 80 -19.34 2.73 10.09
C LEU A 80 -20.43 3.80 9.91
N ASP A 81 -20.26 4.98 10.50
CA ASP A 81 -21.21 6.08 10.38
C ASP A 81 -21.24 6.71 8.97
N HIS A 82 -20.24 6.37 8.11
CA HIS A 82 -20.07 6.91 6.76
C HIS A 82 -20.00 5.83 5.67
N VAL A 83 -20.58 4.64 5.92
CA VAL A 83 -20.56 3.50 4.98
C VAL A 83 -21.05 3.89 3.59
N GLU A 84 -22.16 4.64 3.50
CA GLU A 84 -22.76 5.03 2.23
C GLU A 84 -21.82 5.93 1.41
N GLU A 85 -21.12 6.89 2.04
CA GLU A 85 -20.16 7.78 1.39
C GLU A 85 -18.92 7.00 0.92
N ILE A 86 -18.45 6.04 1.73
CA ILE A 86 -17.31 5.18 1.39
C ILE A 86 -17.68 4.24 0.24
N GLU A 87 -18.86 3.61 0.30
CA GLU A 87 -19.36 2.74 -0.76
C GLU A 87 -19.46 3.47 -2.10
N GLU A 88 -20.01 4.70 -2.10
CA GLU A 88 -20.11 5.51 -3.31
C GLU A 88 -18.72 5.84 -3.88
N ALA A 89 -17.76 6.18 -3.02
CA ALA A 89 -16.37 6.46 -3.45
C ALA A 89 -15.66 5.21 -4.01
N LEU A 90 -16.01 4.01 -3.55
CA LEU A 90 -15.41 2.75 -4.00
C LEU A 90 -16.13 2.11 -5.18
N ARG A 91 -17.35 2.56 -5.49
CA ARG A 91 -18.18 1.97 -6.54
C ARG A 91 -17.48 1.90 -7.88
N GLY A 92 -17.63 0.75 -8.56
CA GLY A 92 -17.05 0.49 -9.88
C GLY A 92 -15.56 0.21 -9.90
N ALA A 93 -14.90 0.06 -8.73
CA ALA A 93 -13.52 -0.38 -8.68
C ALA A 93 -13.39 -1.88 -8.98
N ASP A 94 -12.43 -2.25 -9.83
CA ASP A 94 -12.01 -3.64 -10.03
C ASP A 94 -11.02 -4.07 -8.96
N MET A 95 -10.21 -3.13 -8.46
CA MET A 95 -9.22 -3.34 -7.42
C MET A 95 -9.17 -2.16 -6.45
N VAL A 96 -9.08 -2.46 -5.16
CA VAL A 96 -8.93 -1.48 -4.10
C VAL A 96 -7.72 -1.79 -3.23
N PHE A 97 -6.79 -0.86 -3.16
CA PHE A 97 -5.74 -0.87 -2.16
C PHE A 97 -6.23 -0.12 -0.91
N VAL A 98 -6.12 -0.75 0.25
CA VAL A 98 -6.36 -0.12 1.55
C VAL A 98 -5.01 0.08 2.23
N THR A 99 -4.55 1.32 2.34
CA THR A 99 -3.27 1.65 2.96
C THR A 99 -3.46 2.41 4.26
N ALA A 100 -2.77 1.93 5.30
CA ALA A 100 -2.83 2.51 6.64
C ALA A 100 -1.53 2.32 7.41
N GLY A 101 -1.25 3.26 8.31
CA GLY A 101 -0.31 3.03 9.40
C GLY A 101 -1.07 2.47 10.60
N GLU A 102 -0.78 1.22 10.95
CA GLU A 102 -1.44 0.56 12.08
C GLU A 102 -0.90 1.05 13.43
N GLY A 103 -1.71 0.89 14.49
CA GLY A 103 -1.38 1.33 15.84
C GLY A 103 -1.91 2.72 16.19
N GLY A 104 -2.54 3.41 15.23
CA GLY A 104 -3.29 4.65 15.45
C GLY A 104 -4.78 4.40 15.72
N GLY A 105 -5.58 5.47 15.73
CA GLY A 105 -7.03 5.36 15.91
C GLY A 105 -7.76 5.12 14.59
N THR A 106 -7.69 6.10 13.68
CA THR A 106 -8.47 6.12 12.43
C THR A 106 -8.07 4.99 11.48
N GLY A 107 -6.75 4.82 11.21
CA GLY A 107 -6.25 3.77 10.32
C GLY A 107 -6.61 2.39 10.83
N THR A 108 -6.18 2.08 12.04
CA THR A 108 -6.37 0.77 12.67
C THR A 108 -7.83 0.35 12.79
N GLY A 109 -8.72 1.30 13.16
CA GLY A 109 -10.14 1.00 13.34
C GLY A 109 -10.93 1.00 12.03
N GLY A 110 -10.60 1.89 11.12
CA GLY A 110 -11.37 2.09 9.89
C GLY A 110 -10.95 1.21 8.71
N ALA A 111 -9.67 0.80 8.63
CA ALA A 111 -9.19 -0.01 7.51
C ALA A 111 -9.98 -1.32 7.33
N PRO A 112 -10.31 -2.09 8.39
CA PRO A 112 -11.13 -3.30 8.24
C PRO A 112 -12.53 -3.00 7.69
N VAL A 113 -13.14 -1.88 8.09
CA VAL A 113 -14.48 -1.48 7.61
C VAL A 113 -14.44 -1.15 6.11
N ILE A 114 -13.45 -0.36 5.69
CA ILE A 114 -13.27 0.01 4.28
C ILE A 114 -12.97 -1.22 3.43
N ALA A 115 -12.07 -2.09 3.90
CA ALA A 115 -11.72 -3.33 3.20
C ALA A 115 -12.95 -4.22 3.00
N LYS A 116 -13.79 -4.36 4.04
CA LYS A 116 -15.05 -5.09 3.94
C LYS A 116 -15.98 -4.50 2.88
N ILE A 117 -16.18 -3.19 2.86
CA ILE A 117 -17.01 -2.51 1.85
C ILE A 117 -16.47 -2.77 0.44
N ALA A 118 -15.15 -2.64 0.22
CA ALA A 118 -14.52 -2.92 -1.06
C ALA A 118 -14.75 -4.37 -1.53
N LYS A 119 -14.60 -5.32 -0.62
CA LYS A 119 -14.82 -6.74 -0.87
C LYS A 119 -16.29 -7.06 -1.16
N ASP A 120 -17.22 -6.47 -0.41
CA ASP A 120 -18.66 -6.63 -0.60
C ASP A 120 -19.11 -6.05 -1.97
N LEU A 121 -18.42 -5.03 -2.49
CA LEU A 121 -18.59 -4.50 -3.85
C LEU A 121 -17.98 -5.38 -4.96
N GLY A 122 -17.26 -6.46 -4.61
CA GLY A 122 -16.65 -7.41 -5.54
C GLY A 122 -15.28 -6.99 -6.08
N ALA A 123 -14.67 -5.93 -5.54
CA ALA A 123 -13.33 -5.50 -5.89
C ALA A 123 -12.28 -6.45 -5.31
N LEU A 124 -11.20 -6.72 -6.06
CA LEU A 124 -10.00 -7.35 -5.50
C LEU A 124 -9.41 -6.41 -4.44
N THR A 125 -9.45 -6.83 -3.18
CA THR A 125 -9.09 -5.97 -2.05
C THR A 125 -7.72 -6.35 -1.49
N VAL A 126 -6.78 -5.40 -1.53
CA VAL A 126 -5.40 -5.57 -1.07
C VAL A 126 -5.09 -4.61 0.07
N GLY A 127 -4.77 -5.15 1.24
CA GLY A 127 -4.27 -4.37 2.37
C GLY A 127 -2.75 -4.19 2.26
N VAL A 128 -2.27 -2.95 2.33
CA VAL A 128 -0.84 -2.63 2.41
C VAL A 128 -0.63 -1.72 3.62
N VAL A 129 -0.18 -2.29 4.72
CA VAL A 129 -0.15 -1.60 6.01
C VAL A 129 1.22 -1.70 6.68
N THR A 130 1.54 -0.71 7.52
CA THR A 130 2.76 -0.71 8.31
C THR A 130 2.49 -0.99 9.78
N LYS A 131 3.39 -1.74 10.43
CA LYS A 131 3.48 -1.81 11.90
C LYS A 131 4.33 -0.65 12.43
N PRO A 132 3.99 -0.07 13.59
CA PRO A 132 4.75 1.03 14.16
C PRO A 132 6.21 0.64 14.48
N PHE A 133 7.05 1.64 14.59
CA PHE A 133 8.40 1.46 15.13
C PHE A 133 8.35 1.11 16.63
N THR A 134 9.34 0.35 17.10
CA THR A 134 9.47 0.00 18.54
C THR A 134 9.53 1.25 19.43
N PHE A 135 10.17 2.34 18.96
CA PHE A 135 10.25 3.58 19.72
C PHE A 135 8.89 4.32 19.87
N GLU A 136 7.87 3.97 19.08
CA GLU A 136 6.51 4.52 19.23
C GLU A 136 5.76 3.91 20.43
N GLY A 137 6.27 2.85 20.99
CA GLY A 137 5.84 2.24 22.24
C GLY A 137 4.91 1.04 22.11
N ASN A 138 4.93 0.20 23.14
CA ASN A 138 4.24 -1.09 23.17
C ASN A 138 2.71 -0.99 23.04
N ARG A 139 2.12 0.14 23.42
CA ARG A 139 0.67 0.34 23.27
C ARG A 139 0.30 0.38 21.79
N ARG A 140 1.04 1.17 20.98
CA ARG A 140 0.81 1.27 19.54
C ARG A 140 1.05 -0.07 18.85
N MET A 141 2.10 -0.80 19.25
CA MET A 141 2.39 -2.11 18.68
C MET A 141 1.24 -3.10 18.91
N ARG A 142 0.70 -3.19 20.14
CA ARG A 142 -0.44 -4.07 20.43
C ARG A 142 -1.69 -3.67 19.64
N GLN A 143 -2.01 -2.38 19.58
CA GLN A 143 -3.11 -1.88 18.76
C GLN A 143 -2.95 -2.22 17.29
N ALA A 144 -1.73 -2.14 16.76
CA ALA A 144 -1.42 -2.53 15.38
C ALA A 144 -1.66 -4.02 15.13
N GLU A 145 -1.23 -4.88 16.03
CA GLU A 145 -1.44 -6.33 15.92
C GLU A 145 -2.92 -6.70 15.96
N GLU A 146 -3.69 -6.07 16.85
CA GLU A 146 -5.14 -6.24 16.91
C GLU A 146 -5.82 -5.76 15.61
N GLY A 147 -5.45 -4.59 15.09
CA GLY A 147 -5.98 -4.04 13.84
C GLY A 147 -5.67 -4.92 12.64
N ILE A 148 -4.44 -5.39 12.50
CA ILE A 148 -3.99 -6.31 11.45
C ILE A 148 -4.80 -7.62 11.49
N ASN A 149 -5.06 -8.16 12.69
CA ASN A 149 -5.86 -9.37 12.84
C ASN A 149 -7.32 -9.16 12.44
N LEU A 150 -7.89 -7.96 12.65
CA LEU A 150 -9.23 -7.60 12.20
C LEU A 150 -9.28 -7.32 10.68
N LEU A 151 -8.21 -6.76 10.12
CA LEU A 151 -8.12 -6.47 8.69
C LEU A 151 -7.94 -7.73 7.84
N ARG A 152 -7.20 -8.71 8.34
CA ARG A 152 -6.83 -9.94 7.61
C ARG A 152 -7.99 -10.68 6.96
N PRO A 153 -9.15 -10.94 7.61
CA PRO A 153 -10.28 -11.62 6.97
C PRO A 153 -11.03 -10.76 5.96
N GLU A 154 -10.86 -9.44 6.01
CA GLU A 154 -11.59 -8.49 5.17
C GLU A 154 -10.86 -8.15 3.86
N VAL A 155 -9.66 -8.66 3.64
CA VAL A 155 -8.89 -8.47 2.40
C VAL A 155 -8.65 -9.80 1.68
N ASP A 156 -8.38 -9.76 0.38
CA ASP A 156 -7.92 -10.92 -0.39
C ASP A 156 -6.43 -11.18 -0.14
N THR A 157 -5.65 -10.11 -0.11
CA THR A 157 -4.21 -10.14 0.14
C THR A 157 -3.84 -9.09 1.15
N LEU A 158 -3.04 -9.45 2.14
CA LEU A 158 -2.52 -8.54 3.16
C LEU A 158 -0.99 -8.51 3.15
N ILE A 159 -0.45 -7.34 2.88
CA ILE A 159 0.98 -7.03 2.96
C ILE A 159 1.20 -6.22 4.23
N VAL A 160 1.96 -6.77 5.16
CA VAL A 160 2.32 -6.10 6.42
C VAL A 160 3.80 -5.75 6.39
N ILE A 161 4.12 -4.47 6.62
CA ILE A 161 5.48 -3.96 6.58
C ILE A 161 5.89 -3.55 8.00
N PRO A 162 6.82 -4.26 8.65
CA PRO A 162 7.32 -3.85 9.95
C PRO A 162 8.28 -2.67 9.80
N ASN A 163 7.94 -1.51 10.38
CA ASN A 163 8.76 -0.31 10.26
C ASN A 163 10.18 -0.51 10.82
N ASP A 164 10.36 -1.31 11.88
CA ASP A 164 11.69 -1.60 12.42
C ASP A 164 12.64 -2.24 11.41
N ARG A 165 12.13 -2.99 10.44
CA ARG A 165 12.93 -3.57 9.35
C ARG A 165 13.49 -2.52 8.41
N LEU A 166 12.82 -1.36 8.29
CA LEU A 166 13.29 -0.25 7.48
C LEU A 166 14.55 0.39 8.07
N LEU A 167 14.69 0.37 9.39
CA LEU A 167 15.91 0.85 10.06
C LEU A 167 17.12 -0.01 9.74
N ALA A 168 16.92 -1.31 9.45
CA ALA A 168 18.00 -2.22 9.08
C ALA A 168 18.52 -1.99 7.66
N ILE A 169 17.71 -1.39 6.79
CA ILE A 169 18.06 -1.09 5.38
C ILE A 169 18.71 0.29 5.28
N SER A 170 18.40 1.17 6.22
CA SER A 170 18.86 2.55 6.24
C SER A 170 20.22 2.67 6.95
N ASP A 171 20.98 3.71 6.62
CA ASP A 171 22.17 4.06 7.37
C ASP A 171 21.86 4.34 8.85
N ARG A 172 22.76 3.91 9.74
CA ARG A 172 22.54 3.88 11.21
C ARG A 172 22.26 5.24 11.88
N SER A 173 22.18 6.32 11.14
CA SER A 173 22.03 7.69 11.65
C SER A 173 20.85 8.46 11.09
N ILE A 174 19.76 7.77 10.68
CA ILE A 174 18.57 8.47 10.16
C ILE A 174 17.77 9.11 11.30
N SER A 175 17.19 10.27 11.01
CA SER A 175 16.25 10.93 11.92
C SER A 175 14.90 10.19 11.95
N ALA A 176 14.12 10.39 13.03
CA ALA A 176 12.77 9.83 13.10
C ALA A 176 11.89 10.28 11.92
N LEU A 177 12.04 11.53 11.46
CA LEU A 177 11.31 12.04 10.30
C LEU A 177 11.66 11.27 9.00
N GLU A 178 12.93 10.97 8.80
CA GLU A 178 13.39 10.17 7.64
C GLU A 178 12.90 8.74 7.73
N ALA A 179 12.86 8.15 8.94
CA ALA A 179 12.30 6.82 9.15
C ALA A 179 10.83 6.75 8.72
N PHE A 180 10.00 7.73 9.10
CA PHE A 180 8.61 7.80 8.65
C PHE A 180 8.48 8.01 7.14
N LYS A 181 9.30 8.87 6.53
CA LYS A 181 9.33 9.02 5.07
C LYS A 181 9.70 7.72 4.35
N THR A 182 10.59 6.92 4.95
CA THR A 182 10.94 5.60 4.41
C THR A 182 9.76 4.63 4.50
N ALA A 183 8.98 4.67 5.57
CA ALA A 183 7.77 3.87 5.71
C ALA A 183 6.72 4.25 4.63
N ASP A 184 6.48 5.55 4.42
CA ASP A 184 5.58 6.03 3.35
C ASP A 184 6.08 5.57 1.96
N HIS A 185 7.40 5.60 1.72
CA HIS A 185 7.98 5.15 0.46
C HIS A 185 7.84 3.63 0.23
N VAL A 186 7.87 2.84 1.28
CA VAL A 186 7.66 1.38 1.16
C VAL A 186 6.20 1.04 0.90
N LEU A 187 5.25 1.78 1.52
CA LEU A 187 3.83 1.68 1.17
C LEU A 187 3.59 2.04 -0.31
N LEU A 188 4.16 3.13 -0.79
CA LEU A 188 4.18 3.48 -2.21
C LEU A 188 4.72 2.33 -3.06
N SER A 189 5.87 1.76 -2.68
CA SER A 189 6.51 0.68 -3.43
C SER A 189 5.64 -0.57 -3.51
N GLY A 190 4.88 -0.89 -2.45
CA GLY A 190 3.93 -1.99 -2.43
C GLY A 190 2.78 -1.79 -3.43
N VAL A 191 2.15 -0.62 -3.40
CA VAL A 191 1.06 -0.27 -4.31
C VAL A 191 1.58 -0.16 -5.76
N GLN A 192 2.66 0.56 -5.97
CA GLN A 192 3.25 0.78 -7.29
C GLN A 192 3.69 -0.53 -7.95
N GLY A 193 4.29 -1.44 -7.19
CA GLY A 193 4.77 -2.71 -7.73
C GLY A 193 3.69 -3.56 -8.38
N ILE A 194 2.48 -3.53 -7.80
CA ILE A 194 1.32 -4.27 -8.32
C ILE A 194 0.64 -3.45 -9.43
N THR A 195 0.45 -2.15 -9.22
CA THR A 195 -0.21 -1.27 -10.20
C THR A 195 0.56 -1.22 -11.51
N ASP A 196 1.89 -1.10 -11.46
CA ASP A 196 2.73 -1.04 -12.67
C ASP A 196 2.62 -2.31 -13.52
N LEU A 197 2.39 -3.48 -12.92
CA LEU A 197 2.18 -4.74 -13.66
C LEU A 197 0.94 -4.68 -14.54
N ILE A 198 -0.09 -3.96 -14.10
CA ILE A 198 -1.40 -3.86 -14.78
C ILE A 198 -1.42 -2.69 -15.76
N THR A 199 -0.84 -1.55 -15.37
CA THR A 199 -1.02 -0.27 -16.07
C THR A 199 0.13 0.12 -16.99
N THR A 200 1.32 -0.46 -16.79
CA THR A 200 2.52 -0.07 -17.52
C THR A 200 2.88 -1.11 -18.58
N PRO A 201 2.82 -0.79 -19.88
CA PRO A 201 3.25 -1.69 -20.92
C PRO A 201 4.74 -2.03 -20.80
N GLY A 202 5.09 -3.31 -20.90
CA GLY A 202 6.45 -3.83 -20.83
C GLY A 202 6.74 -4.85 -21.94
N LEU A 203 7.89 -5.50 -21.86
CA LEU A 203 8.25 -6.62 -22.75
C LEU A 203 7.34 -7.85 -22.49
N ILE A 204 6.98 -8.05 -21.25
CA ILE A 204 6.01 -9.06 -20.82
C ILE A 204 4.90 -8.30 -20.11
N ASN A 205 3.68 -8.42 -20.61
CA ASN A 205 2.52 -7.75 -20.05
C ASN A 205 1.67 -8.77 -19.32
N LEU A 206 1.25 -8.41 -18.10
CA LEU A 206 0.22 -9.11 -17.35
C LEU A 206 -1.07 -8.32 -17.45
N ASP A 207 -2.19 -9.00 -17.61
CA ASP A 207 -3.49 -8.35 -17.50
C ASP A 207 -3.98 -8.40 -16.04
N PHE A 208 -5.08 -7.69 -15.79
CA PHE A 208 -5.69 -7.66 -14.45
C PHE A 208 -6.15 -9.05 -13.99
N ALA A 209 -6.60 -9.91 -14.90
CA ALA A 209 -7.07 -11.25 -14.56
C ALA A 209 -5.92 -12.14 -14.05
N ASP A 210 -4.72 -12.02 -14.63
CA ASP A 210 -3.52 -12.72 -14.17
C ASP A 210 -3.17 -12.31 -12.73
N VAL A 211 -3.13 -11.00 -12.44
CA VAL A 211 -2.87 -10.48 -11.09
C VAL A 211 -3.95 -10.93 -10.12
N LYS A 212 -5.22 -10.87 -10.52
CA LYS A 212 -6.35 -11.32 -9.70
C LYS A 212 -6.25 -12.80 -9.36
N THR A 213 -5.82 -13.64 -10.30
CA THR A 213 -5.67 -15.08 -10.08
C THR A 213 -4.64 -15.41 -9.00
N VAL A 214 -3.56 -14.63 -8.92
CA VAL A 214 -2.51 -14.82 -7.90
C VAL A 214 -2.93 -14.23 -6.55
N MET A 215 -3.66 -13.09 -6.55
CA MET A 215 -3.90 -12.33 -5.33
C MET A 215 -5.25 -12.59 -4.67
N ALA A 216 -6.24 -13.12 -5.38
CA ALA A 216 -7.56 -13.40 -4.81
C ALA A 216 -7.50 -14.51 -3.77
N GLY A 217 -7.84 -14.18 -2.52
CA GLY A 217 -7.83 -15.14 -1.41
C GLY A 217 -6.42 -15.60 -0.98
N ALA A 218 -5.37 -14.90 -1.40
CA ALA A 218 -3.98 -15.25 -1.08
C ALA A 218 -3.64 -15.17 0.42
N GLY A 219 -4.40 -14.34 1.15
CA GLY A 219 -4.19 -14.17 2.58
C GLY A 219 -2.99 -13.27 2.89
N SER A 220 -1.89 -13.82 3.39
CA SER A 220 -0.69 -13.01 3.69
C SER A 220 0.29 -13.04 2.53
N ALA A 221 0.77 -11.87 2.12
CA ALA A 221 1.82 -11.73 1.14
C ALA A 221 3.05 -11.01 1.72
N LEU A 222 4.20 -11.35 1.18
CA LEU A 222 5.49 -10.75 1.54
C LEU A 222 6.01 -9.97 0.33
N MET A 223 6.67 -8.84 0.60
CA MET A 223 7.25 -8.00 -0.44
C MET A 223 8.76 -7.87 -0.24
N GLY A 224 9.52 -8.16 -1.28
CA GLY A 224 10.97 -7.91 -1.34
C GLY A 224 11.29 -6.91 -2.44
N ILE A 225 12.23 -6.01 -2.18
CA ILE A 225 12.69 -5.01 -3.13
C ILE A 225 14.21 -5.10 -3.22
N GLY A 226 14.73 -5.16 -4.45
CA GLY A 226 16.14 -5.12 -4.72
C GLY A 226 16.45 -4.19 -5.89
N SER A 227 17.48 -3.39 -5.77
CA SER A 227 17.98 -2.53 -6.84
C SER A 227 19.50 -2.64 -6.96
N ALA A 228 20.02 -2.67 -8.18
CA ALA A 228 21.45 -2.75 -8.41
C ALA A 228 21.86 -2.00 -9.68
N ARG A 229 23.15 -1.63 -9.76
CA ARG A 229 23.77 -0.93 -10.87
C ARG A 229 25.00 -1.70 -11.37
N GLY A 230 25.38 -1.47 -12.61
CA GLY A 230 26.62 -1.99 -13.23
C GLY A 230 26.49 -3.40 -13.77
N GLU A 231 27.62 -4.07 -13.99
CA GLU A 231 27.66 -5.46 -14.43
C GLU A 231 26.99 -6.39 -13.40
N ASN A 232 26.29 -7.43 -13.87
CA ASN A 232 25.54 -8.38 -13.03
C ASN A 232 24.40 -7.75 -12.20
N ARG A 233 23.94 -6.53 -12.56
CA ARG A 233 22.87 -5.84 -11.83
C ARG A 233 21.59 -6.66 -11.69
N ALA A 234 21.25 -7.47 -12.70
CA ALA A 234 20.05 -8.31 -12.66
C ALA A 234 20.13 -9.35 -11.53
N THR A 235 21.22 -10.10 -11.47
CA THR A 235 21.45 -11.10 -10.41
C THR A 235 21.51 -10.45 -9.03
N ARG A 236 22.26 -9.35 -8.92
CA ARG A 236 22.38 -8.62 -7.64
C ARG A 236 21.04 -8.04 -7.16
N ALA A 237 20.23 -7.48 -8.07
CA ALA A 237 18.91 -6.95 -7.70
C ALA A 237 17.97 -8.08 -7.26
N ALA A 238 17.99 -9.22 -7.96
CA ALA A 238 17.21 -10.39 -7.57
C ALA A 238 17.66 -10.94 -6.19
N GLU A 239 18.96 -11.10 -5.96
CA GLU A 239 19.50 -11.50 -4.65
C GLU A 239 19.07 -10.54 -3.53
N LEU A 240 19.15 -9.22 -3.75
CA LEU A 240 18.71 -8.22 -2.79
C LEU A 240 17.20 -8.29 -2.54
N ALA A 241 16.39 -8.59 -3.56
CA ALA A 241 14.94 -8.72 -3.38
C ALA A 241 14.57 -9.95 -2.54
N ILE A 242 15.17 -11.11 -2.82
CA ILE A 242 14.87 -12.36 -2.08
C ILE A 242 15.50 -12.39 -0.68
N THR A 243 16.53 -11.59 -0.43
CA THR A 243 17.15 -11.44 0.89
C THR A 243 16.73 -10.15 1.60
N SER A 244 15.71 -9.46 1.06
CA SER A 244 15.24 -8.19 1.61
C SER A 244 14.82 -8.34 3.08
N PRO A 245 15.28 -7.46 3.98
CA PRO A 245 14.83 -7.43 5.37
C PRO A 245 13.32 -7.23 5.55
N LEU A 246 12.62 -6.74 4.51
CA LEU A 246 11.17 -6.60 4.51
C LEU A 246 10.44 -7.95 4.48
N LEU A 247 11.12 -9.02 4.08
CA LEU A 247 10.59 -10.38 4.16
C LEU A 247 10.67 -10.85 5.61
N GLU A 248 9.54 -10.89 6.31
CA GLU A 248 9.48 -11.39 7.71
C GLU A 248 9.67 -12.90 7.82
N ALA A 249 9.53 -13.61 6.71
CA ALA A 249 9.58 -15.08 6.67
C ALA A 249 10.34 -15.57 5.43
N SER A 250 10.76 -16.82 5.46
CA SER A 250 11.34 -17.49 4.30
C SER A 250 10.35 -17.51 3.14
N ILE A 251 10.85 -17.32 1.93
CA ILE A 251 10.08 -17.49 0.68
C ILE A 251 9.73 -18.94 0.40
N GLU A 252 10.30 -19.88 1.16
CA GLU A 252 9.98 -21.31 1.03
C GLU A 252 8.51 -21.57 1.35
N GLY A 253 7.84 -22.30 0.45
CA GLY A 253 6.42 -22.60 0.57
C GLY A 253 5.48 -21.54 -0.01
N ALA A 254 6.00 -20.53 -0.70
CA ALA A 254 5.17 -19.59 -1.45
C ALA A 254 4.41 -20.31 -2.56
N LYS A 255 3.11 -20.01 -2.70
CA LYS A 255 2.22 -20.63 -3.68
C LYS A 255 2.14 -19.82 -4.97
N GLY A 256 2.28 -18.49 -4.87
CA GLY A 256 2.25 -17.55 -5.97
C GLY A 256 3.39 -16.56 -5.88
N VAL A 257 3.85 -16.07 -7.01
CA VAL A 257 4.90 -15.06 -7.11
C VAL A 257 4.51 -14.04 -8.18
N LEU A 258 4.48 -12.77 -7.81
CA LEU A 258 4.42 -11.65 -8.75
C LEU A 258 5.80 -11.00 -8.82
N LEU A 259 6.36 -10.93 -10.02
CA LEU A 259 7.70 -10.40 -10.26
C LEU A 259 7.62 -9.18 -11.18
N SER A 260 7.99 -8.01 -10.69
CA SER A 260 8.16 -6.79 -11.48
C SER A 260 9.64 -6.48 -11.66
N ILE A 261 10.10 -6.42 -12.91
CA ILE A 261 11.48 -6.08 -13.27
C ILE A 261 11.44 -4.81 -14.10
N ARG A 262 12.10 -3.76 -13.63
CA ARG A 262 12.22 -2.49 -14.33
C ARG A 262 13.70 -2.17 -14.58
N SER A 263 14.02 -1.80 -15.81
CA SER A 263 15.33 -1.20 -16.13
C SER A 263 15.11 0.24 -16.57
N GLU A 264 15.88 1.17 -16.02
CA GLU A 264 15.91 2.56 -16.48
C GLU A 264 17.05 2.69 -17.48
N GLU A 265 16.70 2.86 -18.76
CA GLU A 265 17.62 3.26 -19.81
C GLU A 265 17.45 4.76 -20.04
N HIS A 266 18.42 5.55 -19.60
CA HIS A 266 18.49 6.94 -20.02
C HIS A 266 19.07 7.01 -21.43
N THR A 267 18.24 7.45 -22.37
CA THR A 267 18.63 7.78 -23.74
C THR A 267 19.37 9.13 -23.81
N SER A 268 20.47 9.29 -23.09
CA SER A 268 21.39 10.40 -23.32
C SER A 268 22.82 9.93 -23.09
N GLU A 269 23.61 10.22 -24.07
CA GLU A 269 25.02 9.88 -24.21
C GLU A 269 25.83 9.94 -22.93
N LEU A 270 26.62 8.87 -22.71
CA LEU A 270 27.75 8.79 -21.77
C LEU A 270 27.41 8.80 -20.26
N GLN A 271 27.45 7.59 -19.68
CA GLN A 271 27.57 7.35 -18.21
C GLN A 271 26.30 7.36 -17.35
N SER A 272 25.19 6.87 -17.81
CA SER A 272 24.06 6.61 -16.90
C SER A 272 24.12 5.18 -16.34
N PRO A 273 24.13 5.00 -15.01
CA PRO A 273 24.06 3.68 -14.42
C PRO A 273 22.69 3.07 -14.71
N MET A 274 22.64 1.91 -15.36
CA MET A 274 21.41 1.15 -15.54
C MET A 274 20.97 0.59 -14.18
N TYR A 275 19.79 0.98 -13.74
CA TYR A 275 19.15 0.44 -12.53
C TYR A 275 18.27 -0.76 -12.90
N LEU A 276 18.33 -1.81 -12.11
CA LEU A 276 17.32 -2.85 -12.12
C LEU A 276 16.63 -2.86 -10.76
N VAL A 277 15.31 -2.71 -10.75
CA VAL A 277 14.48 -2.87 -9.56
C VAL A 277 13.73 -4.18 -9.71
N CYS A 278 13.97 -5.12 -8.81
CA CYS A 278 13.20 -6.35 -8.69
C CYS A 278 12.26 -6.22 -7.48
N ARG A 279 10.97 -6.37 -7.72
CA ARG A 279 9.96 -6.43 -6.66
C ARG A 279 9.34 -7.82 -6.70
N LEU A 280 9.40 -8.49 -5.57
CA LEU A 280 8.88 -9.84 -5.41
C LEU A 280 7.71 -9.78 -4.43
N LEU A 281 6.54 -10.22 -4.87
CA LEU A 281 5.38 -10.43 -4.03
C LEU A 281 5.16 -11.92 -3.90
N LEU A 282 5.11 -12.42 -2.70
CA LEU A 282 4.99 -13.85 -2.41
C LEU A 282 3.70 -14.10 -1.63
N GLU A 283 2.85 -14.90 -2.19
CA GLU A 283 1.73 -15.50 -1.49
C GLU A 283 2.25 -16.65 -0.59
N LYS A 284 1.77 -16.71 0.66
CA LYS A 284 2.17 -17.72 1.62
C LYS A 284 1.03 -18.62 2.05
#